data_26a6ac3510d32e216e5efe02f145e74a
#
_entry.id   26a6ac3510d32e216e5efe02f145e74a
#
_cell.length_a   1.000
_cell.length_b   1.000
_cell.length_c   1.000
_cell.angle_alpha   90.00
_cell.angle_beta   90.00
_cell.angle_gamma   90.00
#
_symmetry.space_group_name_H-M   'P 1'
#
loop_
_entity.id
_entity.type
_entity.pdbx_description
1 polymer ?
#
loop_
_entity_poly.entity_id
_entity_poly.type
_entity_poly.pdbx_seq_one_letter_code
_entity_poly.pdbx_strand_id
1 'polypeptide(L)'
;MKNINKALKISIALIGLSLIITLLVLSKLKLDKPVFLKNYKEVEIMENEEIYSISGFDIELKYIANIEDKRKVSSVTFKEAPELNFYASENNSMGLMSSYDYSNDNIESHGRYGVHTVFLSLNSQKYDYEFGKELALSEATVTFDDGLTMEVDLGKVILYKYDLDKYDNDKKIL
;
A
#
# COMPACT_ATOMS: atom_id res chain seq x y z
N MET A 1 -18.69 47.24 38.10
CA MET A 1 -18.04 47.18 36.80
C MET A 1 -16.60 46.60 36.78
N LYS A 2 -15.74 46.86 37.81
CA LYS A 2 -14.34 46.35 37.83
C LYS A 2 -14.22 44.81 37.79
N ASN A 3 -15.15 44.05 38.42
CA ASN A 3 -15.11 42.58 38.49
C ASN A 3 -15.51 41.88 37.18
N ILE A 4 -16.43 42.49 36.40
CA ILE A 4 -16.87 41.95 35.12
C ILE A 4 -15.70 41.96 34.11
N ASN A 5 -14.92 43.05 34.11
CA ASN A 5 -13.74 43.14 33.21
C ASN A 5 -12.65 42.13 33.58
N LYS A 6 -12.53 41.77 34.86
CA LYS A 6 -11.55 40.74 35.29
C LYS A 6 -12.00 39.34 34.89
N ALA A 7 -13.28 39.01 35.08
CA ALA A 7 -13.86 37.74 34.65
C ALA A 7 -13.79 37.57 33.15
N LEU A 8 -14.08 38.61 32.36
CA LEU A 8 -13.98 38.59 30.90
C LEU A 8 -12.55 38.32 30.43
N LYS A 9 -11.54 38.96 31.00
CA LYS A 9 -10.13 38.74 30.69
C LYS A 9 -9.70 37.30 30.97
N ILE A 10 -10.13 36.74 32.10
CA ILE A 10 -9.83 35.34 32.46
C ILE A 10 -10.49 34.40 31.48
N SER A 11 -11.75 34.61 31.09
CA SER A 11 -12.46 33.78 30.11
C SER A 11 -11.77 33.81 28.75
N ILE A 12 -11.33 34.97 28.27
CA ILE A 12 -10.58 35.09 27.00
C ILE A 12 -9.25 34.33 27.09
N ALA A 13 -8.52 34.43 28.21
CA ALA A 13 -7.28 33.70 28.40
C ALA A 13 -7.47 32.19 28.40
N LEU A 14 -8.55 31.68 29.05
CA LEU A 14 -8.89 30.26 29.07
C LEU A 14 -9.27 29.75 27.67
N ILE A 15 -10.02 30.51 26.87
CA ILE A 15 -10.36 30.18 25.51
C ILE A 15 -9.09 30.12 24.66
N GLY A 16 -8.21 31.10 24.77
CA GLY A 16 -6.92 31.10 24.08
C GLY A 16 -6.05 29.90 24.45
N LEU A 17 -5.95 29.56 25.71
CA LEU A 17 -5.20 28.39 26.17
C LEU A 17 -5.80 27.07 25.62
N SER A 18 -7.13 26.96 25.67
CA SER A 18 -7.83 25.80 25.10
C SER A 18 -7.57 25.61 23.63
N LEU A 19 -7.58 26.70 22.83
CA LEU A 19 -7.26 26.65 21.42
C LEU A 19 -5.82 26.19 21.16
N ILE A 20 -4.86 26.71 21.92
CA ILE A 20 -3.44 26.30 21.81
C ILE A 20 -3.30 24.80 22.12
N ILE A 21 -3.88 24.32 23.20
CA ILE A 21 -3.84 22.90 23.58
C ILE A 21 -4.47 22.05 22.46
N THR A 22 -5.63 22.46 21.95
CA THR A 22 -6.31 21.76 20.85
C THR A 22 -5.42 21.68 19.63
N LEU A 23 -4.79 22.76 19.20
CA LEU A 23 -3.87 22.77 18.05
C LEU A 23 -2.66 21.86 18.27
N LEU A 24 -2.08 21.85 19.47
CA LEU A 24 -0.97 20.96 19.81
C LEU A 24 -1.36 19.48 19.78
N VAL A 25 -2.54 19.14 20.28
CA VAL A 25 -3.07 17.77 20.22
C VAL A 25 -3.34 17.38 18.76
N LEU A 26 -3.96 18.27 18.00
CA LEU A 26 -4.26 18.03 16.59
C LEU A 26 -3.01 17.83 15.73
N SER A 27 -1.92 18.57 16.02
CA SER A 27 -0.66 18.40 15.30
C SER A 27 0.02 17.05 15.59
N LYS A 28 -0.09 16.57 16.83
CA LYS A 28 0.47 15.26 17.24
C LYS A 28 -0.31 14.05 16.69
N LEU A 29 -1.54 14.25 16.25
CA LEU A 29 -2.36 13.20 15.63
C LEU A 29 -2.11 13.05 14.12
N LYS A 30 -1.20 13.84 13.55
CA LYS A 30 -0.81 13.72 12.14
C LYS A 30 0.30 12.67 12.02
N LEU A 31 0.15 11.77 11.04
CA LEU A 31 1.21 10.84 10.69
C LEU A 31 2.33 11.58 9.95
N ASP A 32 3.58 11.39 10.38
CA ASP A 32 4.74 11.97 9.72
C ASP A 32 4.99 11.34 8.35
N LYS A 33 4.62 10.06 8.21
CA LYS A 33 4.77 9.27 6.99
C LYS A 33 3.68 8.20 6.90
N PRO A 34 3.36 7.70 5.70
CA PRO A 34 2.47 6.56 5.50
C PRO A 34 2.92 5.33 6.29
N VAL A 35 1.97 4.53 6.77
CA VAL A 35 2.23 3.30 7.52
C VAL A 35 1.66 2.13 6.74
N PHE A 36 2.53 1.25 6.24
CA PHE A 36 2.13 0.06 5.51
C PHE A 36 1.68 -1.04 6.47
N LEU A 37 0.61 -1.73 6.08
CA LEU A 37 0.09 -2.89 6.81
C LEU A 37 0.81 -4.15 6.31
N LYS A 38 1.15 -5.03 7.25
CA LYS A 38 1.78 -6.30 6.90
C LYS A 38 0.78 -7.22 6.23
N ASN A 39 1.20 -7.84 5.14
CA ASN A 39 0.44 -8.82 4.39
C ASN A 39 1.07 -10.20 4.53
N TYR A 40 0.23 -11.24 4.47
CA TYR A 40 0.67 -12.64 4.44
C TYR A 40 -0.11 -13.34 3.35
N LYS A 41 0.55 -13.59 2.22
CA LYS A 41 -0.12 -14.16 1.05
C LYS A 41 0.81 -15.07 0.27
N GLU A 42 0.23 -16.11 -0.31
CA GLU A 42 0.86 -16.95 -1.32
C GLU A 42 0.29 -16.60 -2.68
N VAL A 43 1.15 -16.42 -3.66
CA VAL A 43 0.79 -15.96 -5.00
C VAL A 43 1.46 -16.85 -6.02
N GLU A 44 0.65 -17.37 -6.93
CA GLU A 44 1.13 -18.15 -8.06
C GLU A 44 1.70 -17.25 -9.16
N ILE A 45 2.88 -17.61 -9.66
CA ILE A 45 3.47 -16.97 -10.83
C ILE A 45 3.07 -17.72 -12.07
N MET A 46 2.48 -17.01 -13.00
CA MET A 46 2.27 -17.48 -14.36
C MET A 46 3.58 -17.38 -15.15
N GLU A 47 4.01 -18.49 -15.68
CA GLU A 47 5.24 -18.62 -16.44
C GLU A 47 4.91 -18.97 -17.91
N ASN A 48 5.45 -18.20 -18.84
CA ASN A 48 5.50 -18.59 -20.25
C ASN A 48 6.96 -18.73 -20.71
N GLU A 49 7.22 -18.90 -22.00
CA GLU A 49 8.56 -19.15 -22.51
C GLU A 49 9.54 -17.98 -22.26
N GLU A 50 9.04 -16.74 -22.17
CA GLU A 50 9.86 -15.53 -22.11
C GLU A 50 9.70 -14.72 -20.85
N ILE A 51 8.53 -14.76 -20.17
CA ILE A 51 8.22 -13.87 -19.06
C ILE A 51 7.61 -14.59 -17.85
N TYR A 52 7.88 -14.02 -16.67
CA TYR A 52 7.13 -14.24 -15.45
C TYR A 52 6.09 -13.14 -15.30
N SER A 53 4.86 -13.49 -14.99
CA SER A 53 3.81 -12.52 -14.72
C SER A 53 2.99 -12.89 -13.50
N ILE A 54 2.52 -11.87 -12.80
CA ILE A 54 1.56 -11.97 -11.70
C ILE A 54 0.39 -11.09 -12.08
N SER A 55 -0.83 -11.61 -11.93
CA SER A 55 -2.03 -10.81 -12.12
C SER A 55 -2.02 -9.60 -11.17
N GLY A 56 -2.37 -8.43 -11.67
CA GLY A 56 -2.39 -7.19 -10.91
C GLY A 56 -3.35 -7.18 -9.70
N PHE A 57 -4.06 -8.28 -9.44
CA PHE A 57 -4.94 -8.43 -8.27
C PHE A 57 -4.41 -9.41 -7.22
N ASP A 58 -3.34 -10.12 -7.54
CA ASP A 58 -2.84 -11.18 -6.67
C ASP A 58 -2.08 -10.63 -5.48
N ILE A 59 -1.44 -9.47 -5.61
CA ILE A 59 -0.76 -8.82 -4.49
C ILE A 59 -1.45 -7.48 -4.21
N GLU A 60 -2.18 -7.44 -3.11
CA GLU A 60 -2.83 -6.26 -2.58
C GLU A 60 -2.05 -5.76 -1.36
N LEU A 61 -1.59 -4.53 -1.39
CA LEU A 61 -0.96 -3.85 -0.27
C LEU A 61 -1.90 -2.78 0.27
N LYS A 62 -1.89 -2.58 1.58
CA LYS A 62 -2.62 -1.49 2.23
C LYS A 62 -1.68 -0.60 3.02
N TYR A 63 -1.93 0.70 2.97
CA TYR A 63 -1.25 1.65 3.82
C TYR A 63 -2.21 2.71 4.36
N ILE A 64 -1.87 3.26 5.52
CA ILE A 64 -2.59 4.33 6.16
C ILE A 64 -1.80 5.62 5.98
N ALA A 65 -2.45 6.66 5.49
CA ALA A 65 -1.88 7.99 5.36
C ALA A 65 -2.84 9.05 5.94
N ASN A 66 -2.35 10.28 6.10
CA ASN A 66 -3.25 11.39 6.39
C ASN A 66 -4.19 11.60 5.20
N ILE A 67 -5.45 11.94 5.43
CA ILE A 67 -6.44 12.15 4.37
C ILE A 67 -6.05 13.28 3.39
N GLU A 68 -5.19 14.19 3.86
CA GLU A 68 -4.63 15.27 3.04
C GLU A 68 -3.47 14.83 2.16
N ASP A 69 -2.87 13.66 2.43
CA ASP A 69 -1.77 13.10 1.66
C ASP A 69 -2.31 12.58 0.32
N LYS A 70 -1.85 13.16 -0.77
CA LYS A 70 -2.30 12.83 -2.13
C LYS A 70 -1.30 12.00 -2.91
N ARG A 71 -0.17 11.64 -2.27
CA ARG A 71 0.84 10.80 -2.89
C ARG A 71 0.29 9.41 -3.18
N LYS A 72 0.68 8.88 -4.33
CA LYS A 72 0.31 7.53 -4.76
C LYS A 72 1.56 6.67 -4.91
N VAL A 73 1.47 5.41 -4.56
CA VAL A 73 2.56 4.47 -4.78
C VAL A 73 2.71 4.21 -6.27
N SER A 74 3.91 4.40 -6.80
CA SER A 74 4.24 4.20 -8.22
C SER A 74 4.96 2.87 -8.48
N SER A 75 5.84 2.47 -7.56
CA SER A 75 6.56 1.20 -7.67
C SER A 75 6.95 0.64 -6.31
N VAL A 76 7.19 -0.67 -6.30
CA VAL A 76 7.67 -1.40 -5.12
C VAL A 76 8.83 -2.29 -5.58
N THR A 77 9.98 -2.17 -4.92
CA THR A 77 11.16 -2.99 -5.18
C THR A 77 11.48 -3.78 -3.92
N PHE A 78 11.40 -5.10 -4.00
CA PHE A 78 11.72 -5.97 -2.87
C PHE A 78 13.23 -6.19 -2.77
N LYS A 79 13.75 -6.19 -1.55
CA LYS A 79 15.20 -6.39 -1.30
C LYS A 79 15.66 -7.81 -1.63
N GLU A 80 14.77 -8.78 -1.48
CA GLU A 80 15.05 -10.19 -1.75
C GLU A 80 15.15 -10.52 -3.26
N ALA A 81 14.57 -9.65 -4.12
CA ALA A 81 14.61 -9.80 -5.57
C ALA A 81 14.53 -8.42 -6.26
N PRO A 82 15.61 -7.63 -6.17
CA PRO A 82 15.61 -6.25 -6.70
C PRO A 82 15.50 -6.19 -8.23
N GLU A 83 15.78 -7.30 -8.92
CA GLU A 83 15.64 -7.41 -10.37
C GLU A 83 14.18 -7.55 -10.82
N LEU A 84 13.28 -7.97 -9.90
CA LEU A 84 11.87 -8.07 -10.18
C LEU A 84 11.21 -6.69 -10.06
N ASN A 85 10.70 -6.18 -11.17
CA ASN A 85 10.03 -4.89 -11.22
C ASN A 85 8.53 -5.05 -10.94
N PHE A 86 8.08 -4.58 -9.78
CA PHE A 86 6.67 -4.52 -9.44
C PHE A 86 6.13 -3.12 -9.71
N TYR A 87 5.14 -3.08 -10.60
CA TYR A 87 4.37 -1.87 -10.88
C TYR A 87 3.22 -1.78 -9.89
N ALA A 88 3.02 -0.59 -9.33
CA ALA A 88 1.96 -0.33 -8.40
C ALA A 88 0.83 0.45 -9.06
N SER A 89 -0.42 0.09 -8.77
CA SER A 89 -1.60 0.84 -9.19
C SER A 89 -2.62 0.91 -8.06
N GLU A 90 -3.07 2.11 -7.73
CA GLU A 90 -4.18 2.33 -6.81
C GLU A 90 -5.54 2.20 -7.50
N ASN A 91 -5.56 2.19 -8.82
CA ASN A 91 -6.77 1.98 -9.59
C ASN A 91 -6.95 0.50 -9.90
N ASN A 92 -8.11 -0.03 -9.56
CA ASN A 92 -8.55 -1.37 -9.96
C ASN A 92 -8.92 -1.38 -11.46
N SER A 93 -8.01 -0.87 -12.31
CA SER A 93 -8.23 -0.80 -13.76
C SER A 93 -7.87 -2.11 -14.43
N MET A 94 -8.64 -3.15 -14.18
CA MET A 94 -8.83 -4.14 -15.23
C MET A 94 -9.62 -3.45 -16.34
N GLY A 95 -8.88 -2.82 -17.27
CA GLY A 95 -9.44 -2.28 -18.49
C GLY A 95 -10.03 -3.36 -19.35
N LEU A 96 -11.26 -3.73 -19.10
CA LEU A 96 -12.18 -4.30 -20.09
C LEU A 96 -13.60 -3.96 -19.62
N MET A 97 -14.17 -2.95 -20.25
CA MET A 97 -15.61 -2.68 -20.30
C MET A 97 -16.35 -2.39 -18.98
N SER A 98 -16.14 -1.22 -18.40
CA SER A 98 -17.28 -0.51 -17.87
C SER A 98 -17.06 1.00 -18.00
N SER A 99 -17.83 1.61 -18.88
CA SER A 99 -17.99 3.05 -19.02
C SER A 99 -18.79 3.64 -17.85
N TYR A 100 -18.50 3.20 -16.64
CA TYR A 100 -19.01 3.80 -15.42
C TYR A 100 -17.87 4.57 -14.76
N ASP A 101 -18.16 5.82 -14.55
CA ASP A 101 -17.35 6.84 -13.89
C ASP A 101 -16.82 6.34 -12.52
N TYR A 102 -15.66 5.68 -12.52
CA TYR A 102 -14.96 5.30 -11.29
C TYR A 102 -14.03 6.43 -10.87
N SER A 103 -14.60 7.54 -10.49
CA SER A 103 -13.93 8.57 -9.66
C SER A 103 -13.85 8.15 -8.18
N ASN A 104 -13.92 6.87 -7.88
CA ASN A 104 -13.68 6.38 -6.54
C ASN A 104 -12.19 6.11 -6.39
N ASP A 105 -11.47 7.08 -5.83
CA ASP A 105 -10.22 6.81 -5.12
C ASP A 105 -10.50 5.63 -4.17
N ASN A 106 -9.75 4.52 -4.28
CA ASN A 106 -9.84 3.35 -3.40
C ASN A 106 -9.33 3.72 -1.99
N ILE A 107 -9.81 4.84 -1.47
CA ILE A 107 -9.44 5.39 -0.17
C ILE A 107 -10.63 5.25 0.76
N GLU A 108 -10.53 4.34 1.70
CA GLU A 108 -11.49 4.26 2.79
C GLU A 108 -11.15 5.35 3.82
N SER A 109 -11.98 6.37 3.90
CA SER A 109 -11.78 7.50 4.81
C SER A 109 -12.23 7.20 6.24
N HIS A 110 -11.33 7.35 7.19
CA HIS A 110 -11.58 7.20 8.63
C HIS A 110 -11.15 8.48 9.38
N GLY A 111 -11.96 9.50 9.30
CA GLY A 111 -11.71 10.79 9.96
C GLY A 111 -10.51 11.53 9.34
N ARG A 112 -9.35 11.50 10.01
CA ARG A 112 -8.11 12.17 9.56
C ARG A 112 -7.22 11.31 8.69
N TYR A 113 -7.52 10.03 8.60
CA TYR A 113 -6.71 9.05 7.91
C TYR A 113 -7.49 8.45 6.76
N GLY A 114 -6.78 8.08 5.71
CA GLY A 114 -7.26 7.27 4.62
C GLY A 114 -6.53 5.93 4.60
N VAL A 115 -7.26 4.85 4.36
CA VAL A 115 -6.67 3.56 4.02
C VAL A 115 -6.62 3.46 2.51
N HIS A 116 -5.42 3.35 1.98
CA HIS A 116 -5.16 3.22 0.55
C HIS A 116 -4.93 1.76 0.22
N THR A 117 -5.46 1.31 -0.90
CA THR A 117 -5.23 -0.02 -1.44
C THR A 117 -4.40 0.09 -2.73
N VAL A 118 -3.32 -0.66 -2.78
CA VAL A 118 -2.38 -0.71 -3.90
C VAL A 118 -2.30 -2.13 -4.42
N PHE A 119 -2.46 -2.29 -5.72
CA PHE A 119 -2.31 -3.56 -6.42
C PHE A 119 -0.94 -3.61 -7.10
N LEU A 120 -0.21 -4.70 -6.88
CA LEU A 120 1.08 -4.93 -7.52
C LEU A 120 0.92 -5.90 -8.67
N SER A 121 1.50 -5.56 -9.80
CA SER A 121 1.65 -6.44 -10.94
C SER A 121 3.14 -6.67 -11.25
N LEU A 122 3.48 -7.87 -11.64
CA LEU A 122 4.80 -8.24 -12.09
C LEU A 122 4.75 -8.56 -13.58
N ASN A 123 5.72 -8.00 -14.33
CA ASN A 123 6.00 -8.38 -15.71
C ASN A 123 7.51 -8.30 -15.91
N SER A 124 8.20 -9.42 -15.65
CA SER A 124 9.65 -9.51 -15.75
C SER A 124 10.06 -10.59 -16.75
N GLN A 125 11.12 -10.31 -17.51
CA GLN A 125 11.68 -11.28 -18.43
C GLN A 125 12.46 -12.36 -17.67
N LYS A 126 12.42 -13.61 -18.14
CA LYS A 126 13.03 -14.76 -17.46
C LYS A 126 14.54 -14.65 -17.30
N TYR A 127 15.22 -13.99 -18.26
CA TYR A 127 16.66 -13.84 -18.21
C TYR A 127 17.14 -12.77 -17.20
N ASP A 128 16.22 -11.95 -16.70
CA ASP A 128 16.57 -10.95 -15.68
C ASP A 128 16.61 -11.57 -14.28
N TYR A 129 15.89 -12.68 -14.08
CA TYR A 129 15.81 -13.35 -12.79
C TYR A 129 15.51 -14.84 -12.92
N GLU A 130 16.38 -15.71 -12.37
CA GLU A 130 16.14 -17.15 -12.33
C GLU A 130 15.28 -17.49 -11.10
N PHE A 131 14.02 -17.79 -11.37
CA PHE A 131 13.04 -18.09 -10.33
C PHE A 131 13.14 -19.56 -9.89
N GLY A 132 13.46 -19.79 -8.61
CA GLY A 132 13.40 -21.12 -7.99
C GLY A 132 11.97 -21.67 -7.87
N LYS A 133 11.74 -22.62 -6.95
CA LYS A 133 10.38 -23.13 -6.69
C LYS A 133 9.54 -22.11 -5.93
N GLU A 134 10.16 -21.43 -4.98
CA GLU A 134 9.51 -20.44 -4.11
C GLU A 134 10.45 -19.25 -3.89
N LEU A 135 9.87 -18.09 -3.75
CA LEU A 135 10.55 -16.85 -3.37
C LEU A 135 9.73 -16.13 -2.30
N ALA A 136 10.32 -15.92 -1.14
CA ALA A 136 9.69 -15.15 -0.06
C ALA A 136 10.15 -13.69 -0.13
N LEU A 137 9.20 -12.78 -0.20
CA LEU A 137 9.40 -11.33 -0.25
C LEU A 137 8.86 -10.71 1.05
N SER A 138 9.58 -9.78 1.64
CA SER A 138 9.17 -9.13 2.89
C SER A 138 9.56 -7.67 3.00
N GLU A 139 10.82 -7.35 2.78
CA GLU A 139 11.32 -5.98 2.88
C GLU A 139 11.34 -5.31 1.52
N ALA A 140 10.78 -4.11 1.44
CA ALA A 140 10.70 -3.40 0.17
C ALA A 140 11.05 -1.92 0.31
N THR A 141 11.52 -1.36 -0.79
CA THR A 141 11.57 0.08 -1.04
C THR A 141 10.32 0.45 -1.83
N VAL A 142 9.46 1.26 -1.23
CA VAL A 142 8.27 1.81 -1.88
C VAL A 142 8.60 3.20 -2.40
N THR A 143 8.27 3.45 -3.66
CA THR A 143 8.45 4.76 -4.32
C THR A 143 7.09 5.39 -4.59
N PHE A 144 6.92 6.63 -4.20
CA PHE A 144 5.73 7.43 -4.47
C PHE A 144 5.89 8.25 -5.76
N ASP A 145 4.79 8.76 -6.28
CA ASP A 145 4.72 9.55 -7.52
C ASP A 145 5.45 10.90 -7.44
N ASP A 146 5.68 11.42 -6.24
CA ASP A 146 6.50 12.62 -5.97
C ASP A 146 8.01 12.32 -5.85
N GLY A 147 8.41 11.04 -6.01
CA GLY A 147 9.79 10.57 -5.87
C GLY A 147 10.23 10.28 -4.44
N LEU A 148 9.37 10.43 -3.44
CA LEU A 148 9.67 9.99 -2.08
C LEU A 148 9.83 8.47 -2.05
N THR A 149 10.87 7.99 -1.37
CA THR A 149 11.12 6.56 -1.15
C THR A 149 11.04 6.22 0.33
N MET A 150 10.54 5.03 0.64
CA MET A 150 10.46 4.51 2.01
C MET A 150 10.85 3.04 2.05
N GLU A 151 11.68 2.66 3.02
CA GLU A 151 11.88 1.26 3.36
C GLU A 151 10.78 0.79 4.30
N VAL A 152 10.16 -0.33 3.96
CA VAL A 152 9.00 -0.88 4.66
C VAL A 152 9.09 -2.40 4.78
N ASP A 153 8.58 -2.92 5.90
CA ASP A 153 8.34 -4.34 6.09
C ASP A 153 6.88 -4.62 5.71
N LEU A 154 6.68 -5.29 4.58
CA LEU A 154 5.35 -5.59 4.02
C LEU A 154 4.77 -6.93 4.52
N GLY A 155 5.45 -7.59 5.46
CA GLY A 155 5.05 -8.91 5.96
C GLY A 155 5.70 -10.02 5.17
N LYS A 156 4.93 -10.96 4.63
CA LYS A 156 5.48 -12.08 3.87
C LYS A 156 4.58 -12.40 2.67
N VAL A 157 5.10 -12.20 1.49
CA VAL A 157 4.49 -12.63 0.24
C VAL A 157 5.34 -13.77 -0.31
N ILE A 158 4.75 -14.94 -0.50
CA ILE A 158 5.43 -16.10 -1.08
C ILE A 158 4.99 -16.22 -2.53
N LEU A 159 5.93 -16.05 -3.44
CA LEU A 159 5.72 -16.34 -4.86
C LEU A 159 6.11 -17.78 -5.12
N TYR A 160 5.29 -18.53 -5.83
CA TYR A 160 5.59 -19.91 -6.20
C TYR A 160 5.21 -20.21 -7.64
N LYS A 161 5.94 -21.15 -8.25
CA LYS A 161 5.60 -21.68 -9.58
C LYS A 161 4.59 -22.80 -9.45
N TYR A 162 3.63 -22.84 -10.34
CA TYR A 162 2.72 -23.97 -10.47
C TYR A 162 3.47 -25.20 -10.98
N ASP A 163 3.38 -26.29 -10.23
CA ASP A 163 3.97 -27.58 -10.61
C ASP A 163 2.92 -28.42 -11.38
N LEU A 164 2.96 -28.34 -12.71
CA LEU A 164 2.06 -29.10 -13.58
C LEU A 164 2.18 -30.62 -13.37
N ASP A 165 3.37 -31.11 -12.98
CA ASP A 165 3.62 -32.55 -12.79
C ASP A 165 2.85 -33.12 -11.58
N LYS A 166 2.54 -32.29 -10.61
CA LYS A 166 1.76 -32.68 -9.43
C LYS A 166 0.27 -32.89 -9.78
N TYR A 167 -0.26 -32.11 -10.70
CA TYR A 167 -1.68 -32.17 -11.10
C TYR A 167 -2.00 -33.39 -11.98
N ASP A 168 -1.04 -33.85 -12.81
CA ASP A 168 -1.22 -35.04 -13.66
C ASP A 168 -1.12 -36.34 -12.87
N ASN A 169 -0.42 -36.35 -11.74
CA ASN A 169 -0.30 -37.53 -10.88
C ASN A 169 -1.56 -37.77 -10.04
N ASP A 170 -2.27 -36.71 -9.62
CA ASP A 170 -3.52 -36.83 -8.89
C ASP A 170 -4.70 -37.30 -9.77
N LYS A 171 -4.65 -37.09 -11.08
CA LYS A 171 -5.63 -37.61 -12.04
C LYS A 171 -5.44 -39.08 -12.42
N LYS A 172 -4.29 -39.67 -12.16
CA LYS A 172 -4.03 -41.11 -12.43
C LYS A 172 -4.47 -42.06 -11.34
N ILE A 173 -5.07 -41.54 -10.24
CA ILE A 173 -5.52 -42.35 -9.09
C ILE A 173 -7.06 -42.46 -9.04
N LEU A 174 -7.77 -42.17 -10.13
CA LEU A 174 -9.23 -42.39 -10.24
C LEU A 174 -9.51 -43.45 -11.33
#